data_2c1f54c6afe4c760a1833074358a1600
#
_entry.id   2c1f54c6afe4c760a1833074358a1600
#
_cell.length_a   1.000
_cell.length_b   1.000
_cell.length_c   1.000
_cell.angle_alpha   90.00
_cell.angle_beta   90.00
_cell.angle_gamma   90.00
#
_symmetry.space_group_name_H-M   'P 1'
#
loop_
_entity.id
_entity.type
_entity.pdbx_description
1 polymer ?
#
loop_
_entity_poly.entity_id
_entity_poly.type
_entity_poly.pdbx_seq_one_letter_code
_entity_poly.pdbx_strand_id
1 'polypeptide(L)'
;MRIGELATRAGVSVRALRYYEEQGLLVSERSSGGQRHYPESAVERVWLIRQLYAAGLASRSIVDLMPCVENGQVTPELLGRLSAERSRIEDRIGELVKARDKLDSVITLAAKAAHEGKPCPR
;
A
#
# COMPACT_ATOMS: atom_id res chain seq x y z
N MET A 1 1.68 -23.74 -9.70
CA MET A 1 0.64 -23.12 -10.56
C MET A 1 1.24 -22.08 -11.50
N ARG A 2 0.56 -21.81 -12.59
CA ARG A 2 0.97 -20.78 -13.54
C ARG A 2 0.46 -19.41 -13.09
N ILE A 3 1.01 -18.35 -13.68
CA ILE A 3 0.69 -16.96 -13.31
C ILE A 3 -0.81 -16.64 -13.41
N GLY A 4 -1.49 -17.14 -14.43
CA GLY A 4 -2.93 -16.90 -14.59
C GLY A 4 -3.77 -17.52 -13.48
N GLU A 5 -3.41 -18.69 -13.02
CA GLU A 5 -4.07 -19.36 -11.90
C GLU A 5 -3.80 -18.60 -10.59
N LEU A 6 -2.54 -18.21 -10.38
CA LEU A 6 -2.19 -17.39 -9.21
C LEU A 6 -2.97 -16.08 -9.20
N ALA A 7 -3.07 -15.41 -10.34
CA ALA A 7 -3.83 -14.16 -10.48
C ALA A 7 -5.30 -14.36 -10.07
N THR A 8 -5.93 -15.41 -10.58
CA THR A 8 -7.32 -15.73 -10.26
C THR A 8 -7.50 -16.03 -8.78
N ARG A 9 -6.65 -16.88 -8.21
CA ARG A 9 -6.74 -17.29 -6.81
C ARG A 9 -6.44 -16.18 -5.83
N ALA A 10 -5.49 -15.30 -6.17
CA ALA A 10 -5.11 -14.18 -5.32
C ALA A 10 -5.98 -12.93 -5.53
N GLY A 11 -6.82 -12.92 -6.56
CA GLY A 11 -7.70 -11.79 -6.85
C GLY A 11 -6.97 -10.56 -7.37
N VAL A 12 -5.90 -10.75 -8.12
CA VAL A 12 -5.11 -9.67 -8.73
C VAL A 12 -4.92 -9.90 -10.22
N SER A 13 -4.49 -8.89 -10.96
CA SER A 13 -4.19 -9.02 -12.38
C SER A 13 -2.82 -9.69 -12.59
N VAL A 14 -2.65 -10.31 -13.74
CA VAL A 14 -1.34 -10.83 -14.16
C VAL A 14 -0.32 -9.70 -14.23
N ARG A 15 -0.74 -8.52 -14.65
CA ARG A 15 0.11 -7.33 -14.70
C ARG A 15 0.66 -6.95 -13.32
N ALA A 16 -0.19 -7.00 -12.30
CA ALA A 16 0.24 -6.74 -10.92
C ALA A 16 1.28 -7.76 -10.46
N LEU A 17 1.07 -9.05 -10.76
CA LEU A 17 2.02 -10.11 -10.40
C LEU A 17 3.37 -9.90 -11.09
N ARG A 18 3.39 -9.49 -12.34
CA ARG A 18 4.62 -9.19 -13.07
C ARG A 18 5.35 -8.00 -12.44
N TYR A 19 4.61 -6.99 -12.03
CA TYR A 19 5.17 -5.86 -11.31
C TYR A 19 5.81 -6.30 -9.99
N TYR A 20 5.14 -7.17 -9.23
CA TYR A 20 5.68 -7.70 -7.98
C TYR A 20 6.98 -8.48 -8.21
N GLU A 21 7.06 -9.25 -9.29
CA GLU A 21 8.31 -9.93 -9.66
C GLU A 21 9.42 -8.93 -9.98
N GLU A 22 9.13 -7.90 -10.75
CA GLU A 22 10.10 -6.85 -11.09
C GLU A 22 10.64 -6.15 -9.86
N GLN A 23 9.80 -5.97 -8.85
CA GLN A 23 10.19 -5.34 -7.59
C GLN A 23 10.89 -6.30 -6.63
N GLY A 24 11.04 -7.56 -6.97
CA GLY A 24 11.68 -8.55 -6.10
C GLY A 24 10.78 -9.05 -4.97
N LEU A 25 9.49 -8.81 -5.04
CA LEU A 25 8.52 -9.20 -4.02
C LEU A 25 8.00 -10.62 -4.20
N LEU A 26 8.00 -11.09 -5.42
CA LEU A 26 7.48 -12.39 -5.80
C LEU A 26 8.51 -13.10 -6.66
N VAL A 27 8.78 -14.36 -6.36
CA VAL A 27 9.73 -15.17 -7.10
C VAL A 27 9.00 -16.36 -7.71
N SER A 28 9.22 -16.59 -9.00
CA SER A 28 8.75 -17.78 -9.68
C SER A 28 9.85 -18.82 -9.77
N GLU A 29 9.45 -20.07 -9.83
CA GLU A 29 10.34 -21.19 -10.16
C GLU A 29 10.10 -21.60 -11.59
N ARG A 30 11.14 -22.04 -12.29
CA ARG A 30 11.00 -22.54 -13.64
C ARG A 30 10.85 -24.05 -13.61
N SER A 31 9.85 -24.56 -14.34
CA SER A 31 9.68 -26.00 -14.53
C SER A 31 10.80 -26.54 -15.44
N SER A 32 10.90 -27.87 -15.54
CA SER A 32 11.84 -28.52 -16.44
C SER A 32 11.66 -28.11 -17.90
N GLY A 33 10.46 -27.66 -18.28
CA GLY A 33 10.18 -27.12 -19.62
C GLY A 33 10.46 -25.64 -19.78
N GLY A 34 11.06 -24.98 -18.76
CA GLY A 34 11.38 -23.55 -18.79
C GLY A 34 10.23 -22.61 -18.50
N GLN A 35 9.06 -23.11 -18.15
CA GLN A 35 7.89 -22.29 -17.80
C GLN A 35 7.93 -21.85 -16.35
N ARG A 36 7.41 -20.65 -16.09
CA ARG A 36 7.32 -20.11 -14.74
C ARG A 36 6.23 -20.80 -13.95
N HIS A 37 6.58 -21.20 -12.75
CA HIS A 37 5.67 -21.81 -11.78
C HIS A 37 5.73 -21.07 -10.45
N TYR A 38 4.60 -21.04 -9.77
CA TYR A 38 4.46 -20.43 -8.45
C TYR A 38 4.01 -21.50 -7.45
N PRO A 39 4.64 -21.57 -6.26
CA PRO A 39 4.20 -22.49 -5.22
C PRO A 39 2.83 -22.06 -4.66
N GLU A 40 2.14 -22.99 -4.01
CA GLU A 40 0.84 -22.70 -3.36
C GLU A 40 0.94 -21.56 -2.35
N SER A 41 2.07 -21.44 -1.64
CA SER A 41 2.33 -20.36 -0.69
C SER A 41 2.36 -18.97 -1.33
N ALA A 42 2.47 -18.88 -2.65
CA ALA A 42 2.47 -17.61 -3.35
C ALA A 42 1.14 -16.86 -3.20
N VAL A 43 0.03 -17.58 -3.03
CA VAL A 43 -1.29 -16.94 -2.84
C VAL A 43 -1.29 -16.10 -1.56
N GLU A 44 -0.81 -16.66 -0.45
CA GLU A 44 -0.70 -15.92 0.83
C GLU A 44 0.30 -14.79 0.74
N ARG A 45 1.42 -15.02 0.05
CA ARG A 45 2.44 -13.99 -0.15
C ARG A 45 1.89 -12.80 -0.92
N VAL A 46 1.15 -13.02 -1.99
CA VAL A 46 0.50 -11.96 -2.76
C VAL A 46 -0.52 -11.20 -1.92
N TRP A 47 -1.30 -11.92 -1.12
CA TRP A 47 -2.24 -11.29 -0.20
C TRP A 47 -1.53 -10.34 0.76
N LEU A 48 -0.42 -10.78 1.36
CA LEU A 48 0.37 -9.96 2.28
C LEU A 48 0.96 -8.74 1.57
N ILE A 49 1.52 -8.92 0.37
CA ILE A 49 2.05 -7.82 -0.43
C ILE A 49 0.97 -6.75 -0.65
N ARG A 50 -0.24 -7.16 -0.99
CA ARG A 50 -1.36 -6.23 -1.17
C ARG A 50 -1.71 -5.47 0.11
N GLN A 51 -1.69 -6.15 1.26
CA GLN A 51 -1.95 -5.49 2.55
C GLN A 51 -0.89 -4.44 2.86
N LEU A 52 0.37 -4.74 2.58
CA LEU A 52 1.46 -3.80 2.84
C LEU A 52 1.40 -2.59 1.90
N TYR A 53 1.07 -2.77 0.63
CA TYR A 53 0.83 -1.66 -0.27
C TYR A 53 -0.37 -0.81 0.17
N ALA A 54 -1.45 -1.47 0.61
CA ALA A 54 -2.64 -0.77 1.11
C ALA A 54 -2.32 0.04 2.37
N ALA A 55 -1.36 -0.41 3.18
CA ALA A 55 -0.87 0.34 4.34
C ALA A 55 0.05 1.51 3.97
N GLY A 56 0.30 1.72 2.67
CA GLY A 56 1.09 2.85 2.20
C GLY A 56 2.59 2.60 2.12
N LEU A 57 3.05 1.36 2.27
CA LEU A 57 4.48 1.06 2.17
C LEU A 57 4.94 1.09 0.72
N ALA A 58 6.15 1.64 0.49
CA ALA A 58 6.80 1.57 -0.80
C ALA A 58 7.35 0.16 -1.05
N SER A 59 7.51 -0.21 -2.33
CA SER A 59 8.03 -1.51 -2.73
C SER A 59 9.33 -1.88 -2.01
N ARG A 60 10.24 -0.92 -1.86
CA ARG A 60 11.52 -1.13 -1.19
C ARG A 60 11.35 -1.54 0.27
N SER A 61 10.43 -0.91 0.98
CA SER A 61 10.14 -1.24 2.38
C SER A 61 9.54 -2.65 2.48
N ILE A 62 8.69 -3.00 1.54
CA ILE A 62 8.08 -4.34 1.49
C ILE A 62 9.14 -5.41 1.22
N VAL A 63 10.07 -5.17 0.29
CA VAL A 63 11.18 -6.09 0.00
C VAL A 63 11.99 -6.36 1.28
N ASP A 64 12.31 -5.32 2.03
CA ASP A 64 13.09 -5.44 3.27
C ASP A 64 12.34 -6.18 4.37
N LEU A 65 11.01 -6.18 4.32
CA LEU A 65 10.16 -6.88 5.26
C LEU A 65 10.02 -8.39 4.96
N MET A 66 10.17 -8.79 3.70
CA MET A 66 9.93 -10.17 3.27
C MET A 66 10.77 -11.22 4.01
N PRO A 67 12.08 -11.03 4.30
CA PRO A 67 12.83 -12.01 5.08
C PRO A 67 12.24 -12.29 6.46
N CYS A 68 11.65 -11.29 7.11
CA CYS A 68 10.97 -11.48 8.40
C CYS A 68 9.73 -12.35 8.27
N VAL A 69 9.00 -12.19 7.18
CA VAL A 69 7.81 -13.00 6.90
C VAL A 69 8.20 -14.46 6.66
N GLU A 70 9.32 -14.69 5.96
CA GLU A 70 9.77 -16.03 5.61
C GLU A 70 10.35 -16.80 6.79
N ASN A 71 11.14 -16.14 7.66
CA ASN A 71 11.84 -16.81 8.75
C ASN A 71 11.34 -16.42 10.15
N GLY A 72 10.36 -15.54 10.24
CA GLY A 72 9.78 -15.11 11.51
C GLY A 72 10.68 -14.24 12.38
N GLN A 73 11.80 -13.77 11.83
CA GLN A 73 12.74 -12.93 12.58
C GLN A 73 12.47 -11.46 12.33
N VAL A 74 12.21 -10.73 13.41
CA VAL A 74 11.99 -9.29 13.38
C VAL A 74 13.17 -8.60 14.03
N THR A 75 13.84 -7.71 13.28
CA THR A 75 14.98 -6.94 13.79
C THR A 75 14.51 -5.61 14.38
N PRO A 76 15.25 -5.03 15.37
CA PRO A 76 14.94 -3.69 15.87
C PRO A 76 14.96 -2.62 14.78
N GLU A 77 15.85 -2.74 13.80
CA GLU A 77 15.94 -1.81 12.67
C GLU A 77 14.67 -1.82 11.83
N LEU A 78 14.12 -3.01 11.59
CA LEU A 78 12.87 -3.14 10.84
C LEU A 78 11.71 -2.54 11.61
N LEU A 79 11.59 -2.81 12.91
CA LEU A 79 10.55 -2.20 13.76
C LEU A 79 10.66 -0.68 13.74
N GLY A 80 11.88 -0.15 13.80
CA GLY A 80 12.11 1.29 13.72
C GLY A 80 11.66 1.89 12.40
N ARG A 81 11.89 1.20 11.29
CA ARG A 81 11.44 1.63 9.96
C ARG A 81 9.91 1.61 9.84
N LEU A 82 9.27 0.57 10.33
CA LEU A 82 7.80 0.47 10.33
C LEU A 82 7.18 1.56 11.20
N SER A 83 7.77 1.84 12.37
CA SER A 83 7.30 2.91 13.24
C SER A 83 7.46 4.28 12.59
N ALA A 84 8.56 4.51 11.86
CA ALA A 84 8.77 5.74 11.11
C ALA A 84 7.75 5.92 9.99
N GLU A 85 7.41 4.84 9.29
CA GLU A 85 6.34 4.87 8.28
C GLU A 85 4.99 5.24 8.90
N ARG A 86 4.67 4.63 10.04
CA ARG A 86 3.44 4.94 10.78
C ARG A 86 3.39 6.40 11.21
N SER A 87 4.50 6.94 11.71
CA SER A 87 4.58 8.35 12.11
C SER A 87 4.34 9.31 10.95
N ARG A 88 4.85 8.98 9.76
CA ARG A 88 4.57 9.79 8.55
C ARG A 88 3.10 9.80 8.21
N ILE A 89 2.42 8.67 8.36
CA ILE A 89 0.97 8.59 8.13
C ILE A 89 0.23 9.46 9.17
N GLU A 90 0.61 9.40 10.44
CA GLU A 90 0.00 10.22 11.48
C GLU A 90 0.18 11.71 11.22
N ASP A 91 1.36 12.14 10.77
CA ASP A 91 1.62 13.52 10.39
C ASP A 91 0.71 13.94 9.24
N ARG A 92 0.54 13.06 8.26
CA ARG A 92 -0.35 13.29 7.11
C ARG A 92 -1.81 13.42 7.54
N ILE A 93 -2.26 12.58 8.48
CA ILE A 93 -3.60 12.68 9.07
C ILE A 93 -3.78 14.04 9.72
N GLY A 94 -2.78 14.48 10.51
CA GLY A 94 -2.82 15.79 11.15
C GLY A 94 -2.93 16.95 10.16
N GLU A 95 -2.16 16.90 9.07
CA GLU A 95 -2.24 17.89 7.99
C GLU A 95 -3.61 17.91 7.33
N LEU A 96 -4.18 16.74 7.07
CA LEU A 96 -5.51 16.63 6.46
C LEU A 96 -6.62 17.15 7.39
N VAL A 97 -6.50 16.88 8.69
CA VAL A 97 -7.45 17.44 9.68
C VAL A 97 -7.40 18.97 9.66
N LYS A 98 -6.21 19.56 9.64
CA LYS A 98 -6.05 21.01 9.54
C LYS A 98 -6.64 21.58 8.25
N ALA A 99 -6.42 20.90 7.14
CA ALA A 99 -6.96 21.31 5.85
C ALA A 99 -8.50 21.25 5.86
N ARG A 100 -9.06 20.17 6.41
CA ARG A 100 -10.51 20.02 6.56
C ARG A 100 -11.09 21.15 7.42
N ASP A 101 -10.47 21.48 8.55
CA ASP A 101 -10.96 22.50 9.45
C ASP A 101 -10.93 23.88 8.78
N LYS A 102 -9.90 24.17 7.99
CA LYS A 102 -9.85 25.39 7.20
C LYS A 102 -10.96 25.46 6.16
N LEU A 103 -11.20 24.34 5.48
CA LEU A 103 -12.27 24.26 4.50
C LEU A 103 -13.64 24.43 5.16
N ASP A 104 -13.86 23.84 6.32
CA ASP A 104 -15.08 24.04 7.11
C ASP A 104 -15.31 25.53 7.41
N SER A 105 -14.25 26.26 7.77
CA SER A 105 -14.34 27.71 8.00
C SER A 105 -14.73 28.45 6.72
N VAL A 106 -14.17 28.06 5.59
CA VAL A 106 -14.52 28.66 4.29
C VAL A 106 -15.97 28.37 3.93
N ILE A 107 -16.43 27.14 4.16
CA ILE A 107 -17.81 26.74 3.90
C ILE A 107 -18.76 27.57 4.76
N THR A 108 -18.44 27.77 6.03
CA THR A 108 -19.26 28.58 6.94
C THR A 108 -19.37 30.04 6.45
N LEU A 109 -18.25 30.63 6.01
CA LEU A 109 -18.27 32.00 5.46
C LEU A 109 -19.07 32.08 4.16
N ALA A 110 -18.89 31.09 3.27
CA ALA A 110 -19.61 31.05 2.01
C ALA A 110 -21.12 30.86 2.22
N ALA A 111 -21.50 29.98 3.13
CA ALA A 111 -22.91 29.76 3.48
C ALA A 111 -23.57 31.03 4.05
N LYS A 112 -22.82 31.74 4.92
CA LYS A 112 -23.28 33.00 5.48
C LYS A 112 -23.45 34.06 4.39
N ALA A 113 -22.47 34.19 3.50
CA ALA A 113 -22.54 35.14 2.39
C ALA A 113 -23.73 34.84 1.47
N ALA A 114 -23.97 33.58 1.16
CA ALA A 114 -25.11 33.15 0.35
C ALA A 114 -26.44 33.48 1.05
N HIS A 115 -26.55 33.22 2.35
CA HIS A 115 -27.75 33.51 3.13
C HIS A 115 -28.04 35.02 3.21
N GLU A 116 -27.03 35.86 3.38
CA GLU A 116 -27.13 37.30 3.49
C GLU A 116 -27.18 38.00 2.11
N GLY A 117 -26.99 37.27 1.03
CA GLY A 117 -26.95 37.86 -0.33
C GLY A 117 -25.70 38.70 -0.59
N LYS A 118 -24.63 38.49 0.19
CA LYS A 118 -23.37 39.24 0.06
C LYS A 118 -22.35 38.44 -0.76
N PRO A 119 -21.42 39.12 -1.48
CA PRO A 119 -20.35 38.41 -2.15
C PRO A 119 -19.42 37.72 -1.18
N CYS A 120 -18.80 36.61 -1.65
CA CYS A 120 -17.81 35.87 -0.85
C CYS A 120 -16.62 36.75 -0.49
N PRO A 121 -16.06 36.61 0.71
CA PRO A 121 -14.82 37.29 1.08
C PRO A 121 -13.67 36.85 0.15
N ARG A 122 -12.80 37.76 -0.17
CA ARG A 122 -11.59 37.52 -0.95
C ARG A 122 -10.37 37.26 -0.08
#